data_a23cde3710417d41df1d9a70a7597afd
#
_entry.id   a23cde3710417d41df1d9a70a7597afd
#
_cell.length_a   1.000
_cell.length_b   1.000
_cell.length_c   1.000
_cell.angle_alpha   90.00
_cell.angle_beta   90.00
_cell.angle_gamma   90.00
#
_symmetry.space_group_name_H-M   'P 1'
#
loop_
_entity.id
_entity.type
_entity.pdbx_description
1 polymer ?
#
loop_
_entity_poly.entity_id
_entity_poly.type
_entity_poly.pdbx_seq_one_letter_code
_entity_poly.pdbx_strand_id
1 'polypeptide(L)'
;MYRHLSENSILVEEQFDFREKSSTDMVTYALLNSIMSSLDKKHFVGGKFCDLQKAFDCVNHNILLTKLDFYAVSGIANQLMRSYLNYRYQRVVIKDKMAIKWSSEWETVNHGVPQGSILGPLTIFSIYK
;
A
#
# COMPACT_ATOMS: atom_id res chain seq x y z
N MET A 1 -9.46 -0.23 -11.55
CA MET A 1 -8.87 0.60 -10.46
C MET A 1 -7.46 1.08 -10.81
N TYR A 2 -6.47 0.23 -11.01
CA TYR A 2 -5.09 0.65 -11.36
C TYR A 2 -5.05 1.61 -12.56
N ARG A 3 -5.67 1.23 -13.67
CA ARG A 3 -5.74 2.06 -14.87
C ARG A 3 -6.36 3.44 -14.60
N HIS A 4 -7.46 3.49 -13.84
CA HIS A 4 -8.11 4.73 -13.44
C HIS A 4 -7.17 5.63 -12.60
N LEU A 5 -6.47 5.06 -11.61
CA LEU A 5 -5.52 5.81 -10.78
C LEU A 5 -4.33 6.35 -11.59
N SER A 6 -3.86 5.58 -12.57
CA SER A 6 -2.75 5.97 -13.46
C SER A 6 -3.17 7.05 -14.46
N GLU A 7 -4.29 6.88 -15.16
CA GLU A 7 -4.78 7.81 -16.19
C GLU A 7 -5.19 9.17 -15.63
N ASN A 8 -5.61 9.23 -14.36
CA ASN A 8 -6.01 10.47 -13.69
C ASN A 8 -4.88 11.09 -12.84
N SER A 9 -3.62 10.67 -13.05
CA SER A 9 -2.45 11.21 -12.33
C SER A 9 -2.60 11.17 -10.80
N ILE A 10 -3.33 10.16 -10.29
CA ILE A 10 -3.50 9.96 -8.86
C ILE A 10 -2.23 9.34 -8.27
N LEU A 11 -1.51 8.51 -9.04
CA LEU A 11 -0.20 7.99 -8.67
C LEU A 11 0.88 9.03 -8.99
N VAL A 12 1.68 9.41 -8.01
CA VAL A 12 2.79 10.35 -8.19
C VAL A 12 3.95 9.72 -8.97
N GLU A 13 4.70 10.51 -9.73
CA GLU A 13 5.77 9.99 -10.59
C GLU A 13 6.90 9.31 -9.82
N GLU A 14 7.19 9.79 -8.62
CA GLU A 14 8.22 9.29 -7.72
C GLU A 14 7.87 7.96 -7.05
N GLN A 15 6.64 7.48 -7.24
CA GLN A 15 6.21 6.20 -6.73
C GLN A 15 6.60 5.09 -7.71
N PHE A 16 7.54 4.26 -7.34
CA PHE A 16 8.03 3.15 -8.16
C PHE A 16 7.40 1.80 -7.81
N ASP A 17 7.01 1.60 -6.55
CA ASP A 17 6.42 0.35 -6.11
C ASP A 17 5.06 0.07 -6.75
N PHE A 18 4.84 -1.20 -7.10
CA PHE A 18 3.61 -1.71 -7.71
C PHE A 18 3.19 -0.99 -9.02
N ARG A 19 4.12 -0.39 -9.72
CA ARG A 19 3.92 0.15 -11.07
C ARG A 19 4.35 -0.85 -12.13
N GLU A 20 3.60 -0.90 -13.22
CA GLU A 20 4.03 -1.64 -14.41
C GLU A 20 5.36 -1.08 -14.92
N LYS A 21 6.26 -1.98 -15.30
CA LYS A 21 7.58 -1.66 -15.85
C LYS A 21 8.51 -0.93 -14.86
N SER A 22 8.22 -0.91 -13.57
CA SER A 22 9.13 -0.43 -12.53
C SER A 22 9.91 -1.59 -11.92
N SER A 23 11.15 -1.33 -11.54
CA SER A 23 12.02 -2.26 -10.83
C SER A 23 12.84 -1.53 -9.78
N THR A 24 13.37 -2.27 -8.81
CA THR A 24 14.29 -1.74 -7.80
C THR A 24 15.54 -1.12 -8.44
N ASP A 25 16.01 -1.68 -9.56
CA ASP A 25 17.16 -1.15 -10.29
C ASP A 25 16.87 0.25 -10.85
N MET A 26 15.64 0.48 -11.36
CA MET A 26 15.23 1.81 -11.84
C MET A 26 15.18 2.84 -10.72
N VAL A 27 14.69 2.46 -9.55
CA VAL A 27 14.70 3.34 -8.36
C VAL A 27 16.12 3.71 -7.98
N THR A 28 16.98 2.70 -7.89
CA THR A 28 18.40 2.88 -7.54
C THR A 28 19.10 3.78 -8.56
N TYR A 29 18.88 3.54 -9.85
CA TYR A 29 19.42 4.38 -10.91
C TYR A 29 18.95 5.83 -10.82
N ALA A 30 17.65 6.06 -10.63
CA ALA A 30 17.08 7.40 -10.51
C ALA A 30 17.66 8.16 -9.30
N LEU A 31 17.80 7.48 -8.16
CA LEU A 31 18.40 8.04 -6.96
C LEU A 31 19.88 8.40 -7.19
N LEU A 32 20.69 7.47 -7.71
CA LEU A 32 22.10 7.70 -7.98
C LEU A 32 22.29 8.82 -8.98
N ASN A 33 21.52 8.86 -10.07
CA ASN A 33 21.60 9.91 -11.07
C ASN A 33 21.26 11.30 -10.48
N SER A 34 20.26 11.38 -9.61
CA SER A 34 19.93 12.62 -8.89
C SER A 34 21.06 13.09 -7.99
N ILE A 35 21.68 12.16 -7.24
CA ILE A 35 22.84 12.46 -6.38
C ILE A 35 24.02 12.96 -7.23
N MET A 36 24.40 12.21 -8.25
CA MET A 36 25.54 12.56 -9.12
C MET A 36 25.35 13.92 -9.81
N SER A 37 24.16 14.16 -10.37
CA SER A 37 23.83 15.45 -10.99
C SER A 37 23.91 16.62 -10.01
N SER A 38 23.61 16.41 -8.74
CA SER A 38 23.72 17.45 -7.71
C SER A 38 25.19 17.69 -7.33
N LEU A 39 26.00 16.64 -7.22
CA LEU A 39 27.42 16.74 -6.94
C LEU A 39 28.19 17.44 -8.06
N ASP A 40 27.83 17.15 -9.33
CA ASP A 40 28.42 17.82 -10.51
C ASP A 40 28.17 19.34 -10.48
N LYS A 41 27.01 19.75 -9.95
CA LYS A 41 26.66 21.16 -9.72
C LYS A 41 27.26 21.73 -8.45
N LYS A 42 28.15 20.99 -7.76
CA LYS A 42 28.78 21.35 -6.47
C LYS A 42 27.75 21.64 -5.36
N HIS A 43 26.59 21.00 -5.40
CA HIS A 43 25.60 21.05 -4.33
C HIS A 43 25.91 20.03 -3.26
N PHE A 44 25.60 20.35 -2.02
CA PHE A 44 25.58 19.37 -0.93
C PHE A 44 24.34 18.50 -1.06
N VAL A 45 24.50 17.21 -0.88
CA VAL A 45 23.39 16.24 -0.93
C VAL A 45 23.20 15.63 0.45
N GLY A 46 21.96 15.66 0.95
CA GLY A 46 21.54 14.99 2.17
C GLY A 46 20.32 14.13 1.91
N GLY A 47 20.25 12.94 2.50
CA GLY A 47 19.11 12.03 2.38
C GLY A 47 18.42 11.80 3.72
N LYS A 48 17.08 11.75 3.70
CA LYS A 48 16.26 11.29 4.82
C LYS A 48 15.44 10.10 4.38
N PHE A 49 15.69 8.95 5.01
CA PHE A 49 14.93 7.72 4.76
C PHE A 49 13.84 7.60 5.82
N CYS A 50 12.60 7.46 5.35
CA CYS A 50 11.43 7.27 6.20
C CYS A 50 10.80 5.93 5.86
N ASP A 51 10.47 5.14 6.87
CA ASP A 51 9.74 3.89 6.75
C ASP A 51 8.39 4.00 7.46
N LEU A 52 7.34 3.48 6.84
CA LEU A 52 5.99 3.45 7.42
C LEU A 52 5.79 2.11 8.11
N GLN A 53 6.02 2.09 9.41
CA GLN A 53 5.79 0.90 10.21
C GLN A 53 4.32 0.45 10.12
N LYS A 54 4.11 -0.83 9.75
CA LYS A 54 2.77 -1.44 9.64
C LYS A 54 1.81 -0.70 8.70
N ALA A 55 2.31 -0.16 7.60
CA ALA A 55 1.50 0.62 6.64
C ALA A 55 0.22 -0.11 6.20
N PHE A 56 0.28 -1.43 6.00
CA PHE A 56 -0.87 -2.26 5.63
C PHE A 56 -1.84 -2.49 6.79
N ASP A 57 -1.33 -2.67 8.00
CA ASP A 57 -2.14 -3.04 9.17
C ASP A 57 -2.86 -1.84 9.79
N CYS A 58 -2.34 -0.62 9.59
CA CYS A 58 -2.87 0.61 10.18
C CYS A 58 -3.90 1.33 9.30
N VAL A 59 -4.25 0.79 8.14
CA VAL A 59 -5.21 1.41 7.23
C VAL A 59 -6.60 1.49 7.85
N ASN A 60 -7.11 2.71 8.04
CA ASN A 60 -8.49 2.92 8.47
C ASN A 60 -9.45 2.76 7.29
N HIS A 61 -10.40 1.82 7.38
CA HIS A 61 -11.31 1.49 6.30
C HIS A 61 -12.22 2.65 5.88
N ASN A 62 -12.69 3.46 6.84
CA ASN A 62 -13.56 4.60 6.52
C ASN A 62 -12.79 5.71 5.78
N ILE A 63 -11.58 6.02 6.24
CA ILE A 63 -10.72 7.00 5.57
C ILE A 63 -10.40 6.53 4.15
N LEU A 64 -10.06 5.25 3.99
CA LEU A 64 -9.79 4.66 2.68
C LEU A 64 -10.98 4.81 1.74
N LEU A 65 -12.18 4.41 2.18
CA LEU A 65 -13.39 4.47 1.34
C LEU A 65 -13.76 5.91 0.96
N THR A 66 -13.59 6.87 1.87
CA THR A 66 -13.79 8.30 1.58
C THR A 66 -12.78 8.83 0.57
N LYS A 67 -11.50 8.45 0.69
CA LYS A 67 -10.48 8.85 -0.29
C LYS A 67 -10.72 8.20 -1.66
N LEU A 68 -11.14 6.96 -1.71
CA LEU A 68 -11.50 6.30 -2.97
C LEU A 68 -12.66 7.02 -3.67
N ASP A 69 -13.66 7.45 -2.93
CA ASP A 69 -14.77 8.23 -3.48
C ASP A 69 -14.30 9.59 -3.99
N PHE A 70 -13.43 10.27 -3.26
CA PHE A 70 -12.79 11.51 -3.70
C PHE A 70 -11.99 11.34 -5.00
N TYR A 71 -11.36 10.19 -5.20
CA TYR A 71 -10.67 9.84 -6.45
C TYR A 71 -11.60 9.27 -7.54
N ALA A 72 -12.89 9.51 -7.43
CA ALA A 72 -13.92 9.04 -8.35
C ALA A 72 -14.02 7.50 -8.47
N VAL A 73 -13.51 6.76 -7.51
CA VAL A 73 -13.79 5.32 -7.34
C VAL A 73 -15.07 5.18 -6.52
N SER A 74 -16.21 5.50 -7.15
CA SER A 74 -17.53 5.59 -6.52
C SER A 74 -18.48 4.44 -6.97
N GLY A 75 -19.72 4.48 -6.51
CA GLY A 75 -20.77 3.54 -6.93
C GLY A 75 -20.42 2.09 -6.64
N ILE A 76 -20.59 1.22 -7.62
CA ILE A 76 -20.37 -0.24 -7.49
C ILE A 76 -18.94 -0.56 -7.10
N ALA A 77 -17.94 0.19 -7.62
CA ALA A 77 -16.54 -0.03 -7.28
C ALA A 77 -16.25 0.26 -5.79
N ASN A 78 -16.80 1.35 -5.25
CA ASN A 78 -16.69 1.68 -3.83
C ASN A 78 -17.43 0.67 -2.95
N GLN A 79 -18.62 0.21 -3.37
CA GLN A 79 -19.37 -0.84 -2.67
C GLN A 79 -18.59 -2.16 -2.63
N LEU A 80 -17.93 -2.54 -3.72
CA LEU A 80 -17.05 -3.71 -3.75
C LEU A 80 -15.90 -3.58 -2.74
N MET A 81 -15.26 -2.42 -2.69
CA MET A 81 -14.18 -2.15 -1.72
C MET A 81 -14.70 -2.20 -0.29
N ARG A 82 -15.87 -1.64 -0.03
CA ARG A 82 -16.54 -1.73 1.27
C ARG A 82 -16.82 -3.17 1.67
N SER A 83 -17.34 -3.99 0.76
CA SER A 83 -17.58 -5.42 1.00
C SER A 83 -16.29 -6.19 1.24
N TYR A 84 -15.23 -5.86 0.51
CA TYR A 84 -13.91 -6.48 0.67
C TYR A 84 -13.26 -6.18 2.02
N LEU A 85 -13.48 -5.00 2.59
CA LEU A 85 -12.89 -4.56 3.85
C LEU A 85 -13.72 -4.96 5.08
N ASN A 86 -15.06 -4.93 4.98
CA ASN A 86 -15.97 -5.20 6.07
C ASN A 86 -16.20 -6.70 6.30
N TYR A 87 -16.71 -7.01 7.49
CA TYR A 87 -17.12 -8.38 7.89
C TYR A 87 -16.00 -9.42 7.79
N ARG A 88 -14.78 -9.00 8.04
CA ARG A 88 -13.62 -9.88 8.06
C ARG A 88 -13.29 -10.28 9.49
N TYR A 89 -12.96 -11.55 9.64
CA TYR A 89 -12.55 -12.13 10.91
C TYR A 89 -11.21 -12.82 10.73
N GLN A 90 -10.42 -12.81 11.78
CA GLN A 90 -9.13 -13.49 11.83
C GLN A 90 -8.96 -14.24 13.13
N ARG A 91 -8.16 -15.28 13.11
CA ARG A 91 -7.68 -15.99 14.29
C ARG A 91 -6.27 -16.48 14.08
N VAL A 92 -5.52 -16.63 15.15
CA VAL A 92 -4.20 -17.24 15.12
C VAL A 92 -4.36 -18.77 15.27
N VAL A 93 -3.66 -19.52 14.43
CA VAL A 93 -3.59 -20.98 14.54
C VAL A 93 -2.12 -21.37 14.61
N ILE A 94 -1.74 -22.02 15.70
CA ILE A 94 -0.40 -22.54 15.94
C ILE A 94 -0.46 -24.06 15.89
N LYS A 95 0.48 -24.68 15.21
CA LYS A 95 0.72 -26.13 15.24
C LYS A 95 2.00 -26.38 16.00
N ASP A 96 1.94 -27.27 16.98
CA ASP A 96 3.14 -27.74 17.65
C ASP A 96 3.89 -28.83 16.82
N LYS A 97 5.01 -29.29 17.33
CA LYS A 97 5.81 -30.35 16.69
C LYS A 97 5.08 -31.69 16.59
N MET A 98 4.03 -31.90 17.39
CA MET A 98 3.18 -33.10 17.39
C MET A 98 1.94 -32.95 16.52
N ALA A 99 1.87 -31.88 15.69
CA ALA A 99 0.73 -31.53 14.84
C ALA A 99 -0.57 -31.18 15.60
N ILE A 100 -0.50 -30.94 16.91
CA ILE A 100 -1.63 -30.45 17.70
C ILE A 100 -1.87 -29.01 17.32
N LYS A 101 -3.12 -28.66 16.98
CA LYS A 101 -3.53 -27.32 16.60
C LYS A 101 -4.11 -26.57 17.81
N TRP A 102 -3.56 -25.40 18.08
CA TRP A 102 -4.09 -24.44 19.01
C TRP A 102 -4.63 -23.24 18.23
N SER A 103 -5.81 -22.75 18.55
CA SER A 103 -6.40 -21.59 17.90
C SER A 103 -6.90 -20.58 18.91
N SER A 104 -6.68 -19.29 18.63
CA SER A 104 -7.34 -18.21 19.37
C SER A 104 -8.82 -18.15 19.03
N GLU A 105 -9.55 -17.35 19.78
CA GLU A 105 -10.88 -16.92 19.40
C GLU A 105 -10.85 -16.11 18.11
N TRP A 106 -12.02 -15.95 17.48
CA TRP A 106 -12.19 -15.13 16.29
C TRP A 106 -12.28 -13.66 16.68
N GLU A 107 -11.47 -12.82 16.02
CA GLU A 107 -11.46 -11.36 16.18
C GLU A 107 -11.87 -10.67 14.90
N THR A 108 -12.65 -9.59 15.02
CA THR A 108 -13.07 -8.77 13.89
C THR A 108 -11.91 -7.89 13.42
N VAL A 109 -11.69 -7.86 12.11
CA VAL A 109 -10.67 -6.99 11.48
C VAL A 109 -11.29 -5.63 11.18
N ASN A 110 -11.00 -4.64 12.01
CA ASN A 110 -11.51 -3.27 11.87
C ASN A 110 -10.55 -2.31 11.15
N HIS A 111 -9.30 -2.72 10.98
CA HIS A 111 -8.24 -1.93 10.34
C HIS A 111 -7.38 -2.84 9.47
N GLY A 112 -6.64 -2.21 8.58
CA GLY A 112 -5.68 -2.89 7.75
C GLY A 112 -6.26 -3.52 6.48
N VAL A 113 -5.36 -3.75 5.54
CA VAL A 113 -5.65 -4.42 4.26
C VAL A 113 -4.77 -5.66 4.14
N PRO A 114 -5.26 -6.75 3.50
CA PRO A 114 -4.49 -7.98 3.37
C PRO A 114 -3.20 -7.75 2.60
N GLN A 115 -2.08 -8.09 3.21
CA GLN A 115 -0.80 -8.19 2.51
C GLN A 115 -0.86 -9.32 1.47
N GLY A 116 -0.21 -9.11 0.32
CA GLY A 116 -0.23 -10.08 -0.79
C GLY A 116 -1.50 -10.07 -1.65
N SER A 117 -2.47 -9.21 -1.36
CA SER A 117 -3.62 -9.02 -2.23
C SER A 117 -3.31 -8.00 -3.33
N ILE A 118 -3.96 -8.15 -4.50
CA ILE A 118 -3.83 -7.19 -5.61
C ILE A 118 -4.37 -5.79 -5.22
N LEU A 119 -5.40 -5.75 -4.39
CA LEU A 119 -6.05 -4.50 -3.98
C LEU A 119 -5.30 -3.79 -2.85
N GLY A 120 -4.56 -4.50 -1.99
CA GLY A 120 -3.84 -3.95 -0.85
C GLY A 120 -2.90 -2.79 -1.23
N PRO A 121 -1.95 -2.98 -2.14
CA PRO A 121 -1.07 -1.91 -2.58
C PRO A 121 -1.80 -0.69 -3.16
N LEU A 122 -2.81 -0.92 -4.01
CA LEU A 122 -3.59 0.16 -4.62
C LEU A 122 -4.35 1.01 -3.59
N THR A 123 -4.82 0.38 -2.51
CA THR A 123 -5.51 1.09 -1.43
C THR A 123 -4.56 1.92 -0.59
N ILE A 124 -3.34 1.42 -0.34
CA ILE A 124 -2.32 2.15 0.40
C ILE A 124 -1.92 3.43 -0.33
N PHE A 125 -1.69 3.37 -1.64
CA PHE A 125 -1.36 4.56 -2.41
C PHE A 125 -2.44 5.63 -2.37
N SER A 126 -3.70 5.21 -2.30
CA SER A 126 -4.82 6.14 -2.17
C SER A 126 -4.86 6.83 -0.79
N ILE A 127 -4.26 6.26 0.24
CA ILE A 127 -4.27 6.81 1.60
C ILE A 127 -3.11 7.76 1.85
N TYR A 128 -1.91 7.40 1.42
CA TYR A 128 -0.68 8.11 1.79
C TYR A 128 -0.26 9.19 0.79
N LYS A 129 -1.14 9.57 -0.13
CA LYS A 129 -0.94 10.70 -1.04
C LYS A 129 -1.30 12.05 -0.41
#